data_c89948ab2cdbc7f36415568e0e20ac95
#
_entry.id   c89948ab2cdbc7f36415568e0e20ac95
#
_cell.length_a   1.000
_cell.length_b   1.000
_cell.length_c   1.000
_cell.angle_alpha   90.00
_cell.angle_beta   90.00
_cell.angle_gamma   90.00
#
_symmetry.space_group_name_H-M   'P 1'
#
loop_
_entity.id
_entity.type
_entity.pdbx_description
1 polymer ?
#
loop_
_entity_poly.entity_id
_entity_poly.type
_entity_poly.pdbx_seq_one_letter_code
_entity_poly.pdbx_strand_id
1 'polypeptide(L)'
;MKITFKYITLSLLAGASLLTSCEDFLDREPLDSVTPDTYLKNESQLAAYAINAYSFNIHSGYNGGPIVSDNGTDNQATASPNTTYWEPGQWRVGTYDAWGFGTIRNLNYFLEIVIPRWEAGEIEGVEKNIKQYIGEIYFLRAWEYFSKLQNLGDFPILTKVLSDKKEDLIEASKRRPRNEVARFILSDLDKAAELMTNSPVGGKNRLTRNAALLVKSRVALSEATWLKYHRGTGRVPGDDTWPGKQKDYLKDFTINVNQEIDFFLTEAMAAAKEVGDQITLTVNSKEVNPTSSASGWNPFFEMYNSKNLEDLSEVVFWKAYDKALSVNHNATYYTSRGGGNYGFTKGYVKTFLMENGLPWYASNSQYQGDDHIYKEFQNRDYRLRLFSASELDRLQMKQEPVESDPTTWNVPKILELPEGRNVTGYHIRKAMSYEIAQGSGGDTHFLSDYGCVVFRGVEAMLNYMEACYEKNSNLDATAESYWKAIRTRAGVDPDFNKTIAATDYTKEDDWAIYSAGQPVDKTLYKSVVNVDVSSLQMACECGI
;
A
#
# COMPACT_ATOMS: atom_id res chain seq x y z
N MET A 1 -43.32 -33.24 71.90
CA MET A 1 -42.44 -32.07 71.88
C MET A 1 -40.95 -32.34 71.56
N LYS A 2 -40.46 -33.57 71.64
CA LYS A 2 -39.04 -33.91 71.30
C LYS A 2 -38.77 -34.20 69.82
N ILE A 3 -39.78 -34.49 69.03
CA ILE A 3 -39.61 -34.82 67.61
C ILE A 3 -39.58 -33.56 66.74
N THR A 4 -40.34 -32.53 67.08
CA THR A 4 -40.37 -31.25 66.34
C THR A 4 -39.09 -30.47 66.43
N PHE A 5 -38.37 -30.58 67.53
CA PHE A 5 -37.08 -29.89 67.69
C PHE A 5 -35.93 -30.48 66.82
N LYS A 6 -35.95 -31.81 66.59
CA LYS A 6 -34.99 -32.49 65.73
C LYS A 6 -35.14 -32.11 64.23
N TYR A 7 -36.38 -31.91 63.78
CA TYR A 7 -36.62 -31.50 62.38
C TYR A 7 -36.32 -30.02 62.16
N ILE A 8 -36.52 -29.16 63.14
CA ILE A 8 -36.17 -27.75 63.07
C ILE A 8 -34.62 -27.56 63.05
N THR A 9 -33.88 -28.32 63.86
CA THR A 9 -32.42 -28.29 63.86
C THR A 9 -31.82 -28.87 62.57
N LEU A 10 -32.45 -29.92 62.03
CA LEU A 10 -31.99 -30.51 60.75
C LEU A 10 -32.27 -29.58 59.54
N SER A 11 -33.40 -28.87 59.58
CA SER A 11 -33.73 -27.86 58.53
C SER A 11 -32.87 -26.64 58.63
N LEU A 12 -32.44 -26.20 59.80
CA LEU A 12 -31.52 -25.10 60.00
C LEU A 12 -30.07 -25.48 59.57
N LEU A 13 -29.62 -26.73 59.81
CA LEU A 13 -28.33 -27.19 59.31
C LEU A 13 -28.33 -27.38 57.80
N ALA A 14 -29.41 -27.87 57.19
CA ALA A 14 -29.54 -27.98 55.75
C ALA A 14 -29.66 -26.60 55.05
N GLY A 15 -30.27 -25.60 55.73
CA GLY A 15 -30.33 -24.22 55.26
C GLY A 15 -28.97 -23.47 55.35
N ALA A 16 -28.16 -23.78 56.35
CA ALA A 16 -26.84 -23.19 56.53
C ALA A 16 -25.78 -23.74 55.53
N SER A 17 -25.95 -24.99 55.08
CA SER A 17 -25.06 -25.57 54.04
C SER A 17 -25.37 -25.12 52.62
N LEU A 18 -26.50 -24.44 52.37
CA LEU A 18 -26.85 -23.83 51.09
C LEU A 18 -26.35 -22.40 50.95
N LEU A 19 -25.77 -21.81 52.01
CA LEU A 19 -25.20 -20.46 51.98
C LEU A 19 -23.67 -20.42 51.82
N THR A 20 -23.01 -21.57 51.77
CA THR A 20 -21.63 -21.62 51.26
C THR A 20 -21.68 -21.68 49.72
N SER A 21 -22.12 -20.60 49.13
CA SER A 21 -21.87 -20.34 47.71
C SER A 21 -20.38 -20.34 47.53
N CYS A 22 -19.85 -21.26 46.72
CA CYS A 22 -18.47 -21.26 46.34
C CYS A 22 -18.17 -19.97 45.56
N GLU A 23 -17.63 -18.95 46.19
CA GLU A 23 -17.06 -17.78 45.54
C GLU A 23 -16.02 -18.26 44.50
N ASP A 24 -15.26 -19.29 44.82
CA ASP A 24 -14.28 -19.92 43.88
C ASP A 24 -14.87 -20.56 42.63
N PHE A 25 -16.19 -20.81 42.55
CA PHE A 25 -16.80 -21.39 41.34
C PHE A 25 -17.24 -20.34 40.35
N LEU A 26 -17.56 -19.12 40.80
CA LEU A 26 -17.97 -18.01 39.97
C LEU A 26 -16.74 -17.19 39.49
N ASP A 27 -15.63 -17.27 40.22
CA ASP A 27 -14.40 -16.61 39.89
C ASP A 27 -13.42 -17.49 39.05
N ARG A 28 -13.83 -18.68 38.66
CA ARG A 28 -13.04 -19.48 37.72
C ARG A 28 -13.12 -18.84 36.35
N GLU A 29 -11.94 -18.39 35.89
CA GLU A 29 -11.77 -17.99 34.48
C GLU A 29 -12.29 -19.13 33.57
N PRO A 30 -13.03 -18.80 32.50
CA PRO A 30 -13.47 -19.80 31.53
C PRO A 30 -12.24 -20.55 30.98
N LEU A 31 -12.22 -21.88 31.14
CA LEU A 31 -11.10 -22.74 30.67
C LEU A 31 -10.93 -22.73 29.14
N ASP A 32 -11.92 -22.26 28.41
CA ASP A 32 -12.01 -22.20 26.96
C ASP A 32 -11.94 -20.77 26.41
N SER A 33 -11.76 -19.75 27.25
CA SER A 33 -11.50 -18.38 26.83
C SER A 33 -10.10 -17.94 27.25
N VAL A 34 -9.37 -17.36 26.30
CA VAL A 34 -8.07 -16.76 26.54
C VAL A 34 -8.26 -15.44 27.28
N THR A 35 -7.91 -15.39 28.58
CA THR A 35 -8.01 -14.16 29.38
C THR A 35 -6.73 -13.31 29.26
N PRO A 36 -6.79 -12.00 29.51
CA PRO A 36 -5.61 -11.13 29.50
C PRO A 36 -4.51 -11.60 30.46
N ASP A 37 -4.88 -12.21 31.58
CA ASP A 37 -3.96 -12.65 32.62
C ASP A 37 -3.15 -13.89 32.22
N THR A 38 -3.64 -14.67 31.27
CA THR A 38 -2.98 -15.90 30.78
C THR A 38 -2.34 -15.75 29.41
N TYR A 39 -2.64 -14.67 28.69
CA TYR A 39 -2.19 -14.43 27.31
C TYR A 39 -1.24 -13.23 27.20
N LEU A 40 -0.47 -13.16 26.13
CA LEU A 40 0.55 -12.14 25.86
C LEU A 40 1.69 -12.13 26.91
N LYS A 41 2.14 -13.33 27.34
CA LYS A 41 3.22 -13.53 28.30
C LYS A 41 4.51 -14.07 27.71
N ASN A 42 4.49 -14.47 26.45
CA ASN A 42 5.67 -15.00 25.78
C ASN A 42 5.76 -14.57 24.32
N GLU A 43 6.95 -14.66 23.79
CA GLU A 43 7.31 -14.30 22.41
C GLU A 43 6.35 -14.87 21.35
N SER A 44 5.98 -16.15 21.47
CA SER A 44 5.13 -16.82 20.49
C SER A 44 3.71 -16.23 20.44
N GLN A 45 3.18 -15.88 21.60
CA GLN A 45 1.85 -15.24 21.70
C GLN A 45 1.87 -13.82 21.11
N LEU A 46 2.94 -13.06 21.34
CA LEU A 46 3.10 -11.74 20.74
C LEU A 46 3.21 -11.85 19.20
N ALA A 47 4.01 -12.81 18.72
CA ALA A 47 4.18 -13.07 17.29
C ALA A 47 2.85 -13.43 16.61
N ALA A 48 2.04 -14.29 17.25
CA ALA A 48 0.74 -14.70 16.74
C ALA A 48 -0.26 -13.55 16.72
N TYR A 49 -0.27 -12.72 17.76
CA TYR A 49 -1.15 -11.55 17.81
C TYR A 49 -0.80 -10.54 16.71
N ALA A 50 0.49 -10.22 16.57
CA ALA A 50 0.95 -9.26 15.58
C ALA A 50 0.64 -9.72 14.15
N ILE A 51 0.95 -10.97 13.79
CA ILE A 51 0.70 -11.48 12.42
C ILE A 51 -0.81 -11.55 12.09
N ASN A 52 -1.66 -11.84 13.08
CA ASN A 52 -3.11 -11.86 12.88
C ASN A 52 -3.70 -10.48 12.57
N ALA A 53 -3.01 -9.41 12.96
CA ALA A 53 -3.42 -8.03 12.69
C ALA A 53 -2.97 -7.51 11.32
N TYR A 54 -2.22 -8.31 10.51
CA TYR A 54 -1.77 -7.91 9.19
C TYR A 54 -2.96 -7.84 8.22
N SER A 55 -3.16 -6.66 7.65
CA SER A 55 -4.20 -6.40 6.65
C SER A 55 -3.60 -5.56 5.52
N PHE A 56 -3.00 -6.24 4.54
CA PHE A 56 -2.39 -5.62 3.38
C PHE A 56 -3.06 -6.09 2.10
N ASN A 57 -3.00 -5.27 1.06
CA ASN A 57 -3.46 -5.67 -0.26
C ASN A 57 -2.47 -6.68 -0.86
N ILE A 58 -2.87 -7.92 -0.97
CA ILE A 58 -2.05 -9.05 -1.41
C ILE A 58 -2.78 -9.83 -2.51
N HIS A 59 -2.05 -10.62 -3.27
CA HIS A 59 -2.68 -11.56 -4.21
C HIS A 59 -3.65 -12.48 -3.47
N SER A 60 -4.82 -12.66 -4.03
CA SER A 60 -5.86 -13.52 -3.45
C SER A 60 -6.61 -14.29 -4.54
N GLY A 61 -7.71 -14.95 -4.19
CA GLY A 61 -8.48 -15.77 -5.10
C GLY A 61 -9.12 -15.01 -6.25
N TYR A 62 -10.19 -14.28 -5.97
CA TYR A 62 -11.04 -13.72 -7.04
C TYR A 62 -10.93 -12.20 -7.23
N ASN A 63 -10.26 -11.48 -6.37
CA ASN A 63 -10.25 -10.02 -6.40
C ASN A 63 -9.00 -9.38 -7.04
N GLY A 64 -8.10 -10.19 -7.61
CA GLY A 64 -6.91 -9.69 -8.31
C GLY A 64 -5.84 -9.04 -7.41
N GLY A 65 -6.15 -8.67 -6.18
CA GLY A 65 -5.21 -8.03 -5.24
C GLY A 65 -4.56 -6.74 -5.80
N PRO A 66 -3.23 -6.60 -5.71
CA PRO A 66 -2.54 -5.39 -6.18
C PRO A 66 -2.74 -5.08 -7.67
N ILE A 67 -3.03 -6.09 -8.50
CA ILE A 67 -3.18 -5.92 -9.96
C ILE A 67 -4.36 -5.01 -10.31
N VAL A 68 -5.39 -4.99 -9.48
CA VAL A 68 -6.62 -4.21 -9.70
C VAL A 68 -6.72 -2.95 -8.85
N SER A 69 -5.66 -2.58 -8.16
CA SER A 69 -5.66 -1.40 -7.27
C SER A 69 -5.94 -0.10 -8.02
N ASP A 70 -5.52 -0.01 -9.29
CA ASP A 70 -5.71 1.16 -10.14
C ASP A 70 -6.99 1.10 -10.99
N ASN A 71 -7.86 0.13 -10.76
CA ASN A 71 -9.10 0.01 -11.52
C ASN A 71 -9.98 1.25 -11.37
N GLY A 72 -10.37 1.84 -12.50
CA GLY A 72 -11.22 3.03 -12.53
C GLY A 72 -10.46 4.34 -12.30
N THR A 73 -9.12 4.32 -12.35
CA THR A 73 -8.27 5.52 -12.38
C THR A 73 -7.93 5.92 -13.83
N ASP A 74 -7.12 6.95 -13.98
CA ASP A 74 -6.51 7.36 -15.26
C ASP A 74 -5.48 6.35 -15.78
N ASN A 75 -4.92 5.49 -14.91
CA ASN A 75 -3.96 4.45 -15.29
C ASN A 75 -4.62 3.18 -15.85
N GLN A 76 -5.75 2.77 -15.27
CA GLN A 76 -6.35 1.46 -15.51
C GLN A 76 -7.87 1.54 -15.66
N ALA A 77 -8.36 1.23 -16.85
CA ALA A 77 -9.78 1.20 -17.15
C ALA A 77 -10.42 -0.13 -16.76
N THR A 78 -11.72 -0.10 -16.51
CA THR A 78 -12.60 -1.25 -16.31
C THR A 78 -13.74 -1.25 -17.33
N ALA A 79 -14.51 -2.34 -17.38
CA ALA A 79 -15.68 -2.43 -18.29
C ALA A 79 -16.78 -1.40 -18.00
N SER A 80 -16.83 -0.88 -16.78
CA SER A 80 -17.78 0.16 -16.37
C SER A 80 -17.02 1.43 -15.97
N PRO A 81 -17.30 2.58 -16.59
CA PRO A 81 -16.68 3.83 -16.20
C PRO A 81 -16.92 4.14 -14.73
N ASN A 82 -15.90 4.64 -14.05
CA ASN A 82 -16.04 5.11 -12.69
C ASN A 82 -16.50 6.59 -12.68
N THR A 83 -17.81 6.80 -12.79
CA THR A 83 -18.40 8.14 -12.81
C THR A 83 -18.23 8.88 -11.47
N THR A 84 -18.03 8.12 -10.38
CA THR A 84 -17.90 8.72 -9.03
C THR A 84 -16.71 9.67 -8.94
N TYR A 85 -15.59 9.34 -9.55
CA TYR A 85 -14.37 10.16 -9.51
C TYR A 85 -14.32 11.22 -10.61
N TRP A 86 -14.90 10.92 -11.79
CA TRP A 86 -14.65 11.68 -13.01
C TRP A 86 -15.78 12.62 -13.40
N GLU A 87 -16.97 12.47 -12.79
CA GLU A 87 -18.10 13.36 -13.06
C GLU A 87 -18.32 14.34 -11.91
N PRO A 88 -18.42 15.66 -12.19
CA PRO A 88 -18.67 16.66 -11.18
C PRO A 88 -19.94 16.37 -10.35
N GLY A 89 -19.82 16.45 -9.02
CA GLY A 89 -20.93 16.25 -8.08
C GLY A 89 -21.33 14.81 -7.83
N GLN A 90 -20.66 13.81 -8.44
CA GLN A 90 -20.90 12.39 -8.15
C GLN A 90 -20.20 11.92 -6.88
N TRP A 91 -19.06 12.51 -6.55
CA TRP A 91 -18.41 12.25 -5.28
C TRP A 91 -19.21 12.88 -4.14
N ARG A 92 -19.78 12.06 -3.29
CA ARG A 92 -20.52 12.49 -2.09
C ARG A 92 -20.00 11.77 -0.88
N VAL A 93 -19.95 12.46 0.26
CA VAL A 93 -19.75 11.80 1.54
C VAL A 93 -20.98 10.95 1.80
N GLY A 94 -20.85 9.66 1.57
CA GLY A 94 -21.92 8.70 1.82
C GLY A 94 -22.01 8.29 3.29
N THR A 95 -22.92 7.39 3.58
CA THR A 95 -22.99 6.64 4.85
C THR A 95 -21.87 5.58 4.85
N TYR A 96 -20.63 6.02 4.75
CA TYR A 96 -19.49 5.12 4.73
C TYR A 96 -19.02 4.87 6.16
N ASP A 97 -18.88 3.62 6.55
CA ASP A 97 -18.43 3.22 7.89
C ASP A 97 -16.91 3.33 8.05
N ALA A 98 -16.37 4.49 7.72
CA ALA A 98 -14.96 4.80 7.98
C ALA A 98 -14.69 5.07 9.47
N TRP A 99 -15.73 5.21 10.29
CA TRP A 99 -15.65 5.51 11.72
C TRP A 99 -15.43 4.30 12.61
N GLY A 100 -15.16 3.13 12.06
CA GLY A 100 -14.85 1.94 12.83
C GLY A 100 -13.56 2.10 13.65
N PHE A 101 -13.61 1.77 14.95
CA PHE A 101 -12.46 1.82 15.86
C PHE A 101 -11.98 0.43 16.33
N GLY A 102 -12.56 -0.64 15.79
CA GLY A 102 -12.28 -2.01 16.23
C GLY A 102 -10.79 -2.38 16.12
N THR A 103 -10.18 -2.11 14.96
CA THR A 103 -8.74 -2.35 14.74
C THR A 103 -7.89 -1.53 15.71
N ILE A 104 -8.15 -0.23 15.83
CA ILE A 104 -7.43 0.67 16.75
C ILE A 104 -7.55 0.16 18.20
N ARG A 105 -8.76 -0.24 18.62
CA ARG A 105 -8.99 -0.79 19.95
C ARG A 105 -8.16 -2.05 20.22
N ASN A 106 -8.14 -2.97 19.28
CA ASN A 106 -7.37 -4.22 19.42
C ASN A 106 -5.86 -3.96 19.50
N LEU A 107 -5.34 -3.03 18.70
CA LEU A 107 -3.92 -2.66 18.74
C LEU A 107 -3.57 -1.93 20.05
N ASN A 108 -4.44 -1.04 20.53
CA ASN A 108 -4.28 -0.39 21.82
C ASN A 108 -4.33 -1.40 22.97
N TYR A 109 -5.24 -2.37 22.91
CA TYR A 109 -5.33 -3.45 23.90
C TYR A 109 -4.01 -4.21 24.04
N PHE A 110 -3.39 -4.58 22.93
CA PHE A 110 -2.08 -5.21 22.97
C PHE A 110 -1.04 -4.31 23.65
N LEU A 111 -0.94 -3.05 23.23
CA LEU A 111 0.06 -2.12 23.79
C LEU A 111 -0.15 -1.86 25.29
N GLU A 112 -1.40 -1.72 25.71
CA GLU A 112 -1.76 -1.46 27.11
C GLU A 112 -1.40 -2.63 28.06
N ILE A 113 -1.45 -3.86 27.56
CA ILE A 113 -1.06 -5.04 28.32
C ILE A 113 0.42 -5.34 28.20
N VAL A 114 0.96 -5.28 26.99
CA VAL A 114 2.32 -5.77 26.71
C VAL A 114 3.40 -4.79 27.17
N ILE A 115 3.19 -3.47 27.02
CA ILE A 115 4.24 -2.50 27.36
C ILE A 115 4.62 -2.58 28.85
N PRO A 116 3.67 -2.55 29.82
CA PRO A 116 4.03 -2.67 31.24
C PRO A 116 4.72 -4.01 31.58
N ARG A 117 4.27 -5.11 30.97
CA ARG A 117 4.88 -6.42 31.17
C ARG A 117 6.29 -6.51 30.61
N TRP A 118 6.51 -5.92 29.46
CA TRP A 118 7.83 -5.86 28.83
C TRP A 118 8.80 -5.03 29.67
N GLU A 119 8.37 -3.86 30.14
CA GLU A 119 9.17 -2.98 31.00
C GLU A 119 9.49 -3.65 32.36
N ALA A 120 8.58 -4.48 32.87
CA ALA A 120 8.79 -5.28 34.08
C ALA A 120 9.63 -6.56 33.86
N GLY A 121 9.96 -6.92 32.60
CA GLY A 121 10.69 -8.14 32.28
C GLY A 121 9.86 -9.42 32.46
N GLU A 122 8.53 -9.32 32.39
CA GLU A 122 7.58 -10.43 32.63
C GLU A 122 7.25 -11.23 31.36
N ILE A 123 7.79 -10.86 30.19
CA ILE A 123 7.54 -11.55 28.93
C ILE A 123 8.68 -12.53 28.65
N GLU A 124 8.35 -13.81 28.56
CA GLU A 124 9.30 -14.87 28.23
C GLU A 124 9.67 -14.84 26.74
N GLY A 125 10.96 -14.93 26.43
CA GLY A 125 11.46 -15.01 25.05
C GLY A 125 12.72 -14.19 24.81
N VAL A 126 13.07 -14.06 23.53
CA VAL A 126 14.25 -13.30 23.11
C VAL A 126 13.87 -11.82 23.02
N GLU A 127 14.55 -10.97 23.76
CA GLU A 127 14.29 -9.52 23.85
C GLU A 127 14.16 -8.84 22.47
N LYS A 128 15.06 -9.18 21.54
CA LYS A 128 15.01 -8.66 20.16
C LYS A 128 13.70 -8.99 19.45
N ASN A 129 13.16 -10.19 19.67
CA ASN A 129 11.93 -10.65 19.03
C ASN A 129 10.69 -10.02 19.71
N ILE A 130 10.72 -9.87 21.04
CA ILE A 130 9.68 -9.17 21.79
C ILE A 130 9.55 -7.73 21.27
N LYS A 131 10.67 -7.00 21.16
CA LYS A 131 10.72 -5.65 20.59
C LYS A 131 10.17 -5.61 19.17
N GLN A 132 10.56 -6.59 18.35
CA GLN A 132 10.07 -6.70 16.97
C GLN A 132 8.53 -6.71 16.92
N TYR A 133 7.88 -7.57 17.72
CA TYR A 133 6.42 -7.71 17.68
C TYR A 133 5.70 -6.49 18.28
N ILE A 134 6.27 -5.84 19.28
CA ILE A 134 5.76 -4.57 19.79
C ILE A 134 5.86 -3.49 18.69
N GLY A 135 6.99 -3.40 17.99
CA GLY A 135 7.19 -2.48 16.89
C GLY A 135 6.21 -2.69 15.73
N GLU A 136 5.89 -3.96 15.41
CA GLU A 136 4.87 -4.29 14.41
C GLU A 136 3.49 -3.76 14.80
N ILE A 137 3.11 -3.81 16.07
CA ILE A 137 1.81 -3.26 16.54
C ILE A 137 1.79 -1.73 16.44
N TYR A 138 2.88 -1.04 16.75
CA TYR A 138 2.99 0.40 16.50
C TYR A 138 2.85 0.73 15.01
N PHE A 139 3.53 -0.01 14.14
CA PHE A 139 3.38 0.13 12.69
C PHE A 139 1.94 -0.07 12.24
N LEU A 140 1.26 -1.14 12.69
CA LEU A 140 -0.10 -1.45 12.29
C LEU A 140 -1.10 -0.40 12.78
N ARG A 141 -0.86 0.19 13.96
CA ARG A 141 -1.68 1.30 14.44
C ARG A 141 -1.48 2.54 13.58
N ALA A 142 -0.25 2.87 13.24
CA ALA A 142 0.06 3.95 12.31
C ALA A 142 -0.58 3.73 10.93
N TRP A 143 -0.53 2.50 10.40
CA TRP A 143 -1.15 2.12 9.13
C TRP A 143 -2.67 2.31 9.13
N GLU A 144 -3.35 1.87 10.20
CA GLU A 144 -4.79 2.09 10.37
C GLU A 144 -5.12 3.58 10.46
N TYR A 145 -4.34 4.35 11.25
CA TYR A 145 -4.53 5.80 11.35
C TYR A 145 -4.27 6.52 10.04
N PHE A 146 -3.32 6.05 9.23
CA PHE A 146 -3.09 6.63 7.91
C PHE A 146 -4.30 6.45 6.98
N SER A 147 -4.92 5.28 7.01
CA SER A 147 -6.20 5.07 6.30
C SER A 147 -7.29 6.02 6.79
N LYS A 148 -7.41 6.24 8.11
CA LYS A 148 -8.37 7.22 8.66
C LYS A 148 -8.04 8.65 8.23
N LEU A 149 -6.78 9.04 8.26
CA LEU A 149 -6.32 10.35 7.81
C LEU A 149 -6.65 10.62 6.34
N GLN A 150 -6.41 9.65 5.46
CA GLN A 150 -6.73 9.75 4.04
C GLN A 150 -8.22 9.88 3.77
N ASN A 151 -9.04 9.09 4.48
CA ASN A 151 -10.49 9.04 4.22
C ASN A 151 -11.29 10.13 4.96
N LEU A 152 -10.85 10.56 6.14
CA LEU A 152 -11.62 11.41 7.05
C LEU A 152 -10.94 12.73 7.42
N GLY A 153 -9.62 12.84 7.22
CA GLY A 153 -8.84 14.01 7.62
C GLY A 153 -8.72 14.12 9.16
N ASP A 154 -9.37 15.12 9.74
CA ASP A 154 -9.45 15.27 11.20
C ASP A 154 -10.05 14.03 11.84
N PHE A 155 -9.37 13.46 12.84
CA PHE A 155 -9.78 12.20 13.45
C PHE A 155 -9.41 12.14 14.95
N PRO A 156 -10.18 11.42 15.80
CA PRO A 156 -9.80 11.22 17.20
C PRO A 156 -8.52 10.40 17.33
N ILE A 157 -7.61 10.82 18.24
CA ILE A 157 -6.41 10.06 18.57
C ILE A 157 -6.66 9.26 19.84
N LEU A 158 -6.76 7.93 19.71
CA LEU A 158 -7.01 7.00 20.81
C LEU A 158 -5.76 6.14 21.03
N THR A 159 -5.19 6.20 22.23
CA THR A 159 -3.96 5.47 22.60
C THR A 159 -4.20 4.40 23.66
N LYS A 160 -5.45 4.22 24.09
CA LYS A 160 -5.86 3.26 25.11
C LYS A 160 -7.21 2.63 24.78
N VAL A 161 -7.53 1.54 25.46
CA VAL A 161 -8.85 0.96 25.44
C VAL A 161 -9.80 1.85 26.25
N LEU A 162 -10.90 2.26 25.63
CA LEU A 162 -11.88 3.12 26.27
C LEU A 162 -12.86 2.30 27.09
N SER A 163 -13.30 2.87 28.22
CA SER A 163 -14.44 2.36 28.98
C SER A 163 -15.76 2.56 28.20
N ASP A 164 -16.81 1.91 28.60
CA ASP A 164 -18.17 2.08 28.06
C ASP A 164 -18.93 3.28 28.68
N LYS A 165 -18.24 4.08 29.51
CA LYS A 165 -18.83 5.28 30.12
C LYS A 165 -19.02 6.37 29.07
N LYS A 166 -20.24 6.90 29.04
CA LYS A 166 -20.64 7.91 28.05
C LYS A 166 -19.74 9.14 28.03
N GLU A 167 -19.32 9.61 29.20
CA GLU A 167 -18.48 10.80 29.36
C GLU A 167 -17.10 10.57 28.73
N ASP A 168 -16.48 9.40 28.97
CA ASP A 168 -15.19 9.01 28.42
C ASP A 168 -15.27 8.89 26.89
N LEU A 169 -16.36 8.32 26.37
CA LEU A 169 -16.57 8.16 24.94
C LEU A 169 -16.79 9.51 24.23
N ILE A 170 -17.54 10.44 24.85
CA ILE A 170 -17.73 11.80 24.31
C ILE A 170 -16.38 12.55 24.24
N GLU A 171 -15.58 12.50 25.30
CA GLU A 171 -14.28 13.16 25.34
C GLU A 171 -13.33 12.57 24.30
N ALA A 172 -13.25 11.26 24.24
CA ALA A 172 -12.39 10.52 23.31
C ALA A 172 -12.80 10.67 21.82
N SER A 173 -14.06 11.03 21.55
CA SER A 173 -14.56 11.23 20.18
C SER A 173 -14.22 12.60 19.58
N LYS A 174 -13.59 13.49 20.33
CA LYS A 174 -13.14 14.79 19.83
C LYS A 174 -12.09 14.61 18.76
N ARG A 175 -12.37 15.12 17.55
CA ARG A 175 -11.42 15.06 16.45
C ARG A 175 -10.24 15.98 16.70
N ARG A 176 -9.05 15.47 16.43
CA ARG A 176 -7.84 16.29 16.35
C ARG A 176 -7.62 16.76 14.91
N PRO A 177 -7.02 17.93 14.71
CA PRO A 177 -6.64 18.43 13.39
C PRO A 177 -5.77 17.41 12.64
N ARG A 178 -5.93 17.32 11.31
CA ARG A 178 -5.26 16.31 10.50
C ARG A 178 -3.73 16.30 10.64
N ASN A 179 -3.11 17.46 10.76
CA ASN A 179 -1.67 17.56 10.98
C ASN A 179 -1.23 16.93 12.31
N GLU A 180 -2.04 17.03 13.38
CA GLU A 180 -1.77 16.36 14.65
C GLU A 180 -1.95 14.82 14.51
N VAL A 181 -2.95 14.38 13.76
CA VAL A 181 -3.13 12.96 13.43
C VAL A 181 -1.92 12.44 12.65
N ALA A 182 -1.45 13.19 11.66
CA ALA A 182 -0.25 12.82 10.91
C ALA A 182 1.00 12.75 11.81
N ARG A 183 1.20 13.72 12.70
CA ARG A 183 2.30 13.68 13.67
C ARG A 183 2.23 12.48 14.61
N PHE A 184 1.03 12.10 15.04
CA PHE A 184 0.82 10.88 15.83
C PHE A 184 1.22 9.63 15.04
N ILE A 185 0.83 9.55 13.77
CA ILE A 185 1.23 8.44 12.88
C ILE A 185 2.76 8.36 12.75
N LEU A 186 3.43 9.50 12.52
CA LEU A 186 4.90 9.53 12.44
C LEU A 186 5.54 9.07 13.75
N SER A 187 5.00 9.50 14.91
CA SER A 187 5.50 9.07 16.22
C SER A 187 5.40 7.55 16.44
N ASP A 188 4.31 6.92 15.99
CA ASP A 188 4.16 5.46 16.06
C ASP A 188 5.12 4.75 15.09
N LEU A 189 5.35 5.32 13.90
CA LEU A 189 6.32 4.77 12.94
C LEU A 189 7.77 4.93 13.42
N ASP A 190 8.09 5.99 14.16
CA ASP A 190 9.39 6.15 14.81
C ASP A 190 9.63 5.06 15.86
N LYS A 191 8.63 4.81 16.74
CA LYS A 191 8.69 3.70 17.70
C LYS A 191 8.81 2.34 17.00
N ALA A 192 8.07 2.14 15.92
CA ALA A 192 8.17 0.94 15.11
C ALA A 192 9.59 0.77 14.54
N ALA A 193 10.17 1.83 13.96
CA ALA A 193 11.53 1.80 13.40
C ALA A 193 12.61 1.61 14.47
N GLU A 194 12.40 2.11 15.68
CA GLU A 194 13.31 1.91 16.82
C GLU A 194 13.32 0.45 17.30
N LEU A 195 12.13 -0.17 17.37
CA LEU A 195 11.95 -1.49 17.97
C LEU A 195 12.18 -2.64 16.97
N MET A 196 11.87 -2.41 15.69
CA MET A 196 11.99 -3.43 14.64
C MET A 196 13.40 -3.52 14.05
N THR A 197 13.69 -4.66 13.45
CA THR A 197 14.92 -4.95 12.70
C THR A 197 14.64 -5.17 11.22
N ASN A 198 15.68 -5.05 10.37
CA ASN A 198 15.59 -5.42 8.95
C ASN A 198 15.73 -6.94 8.70
N SER A 199 16.01 -7.73 9.76
CA SER A 199 16.13 -9.20 9.68
C SER A 199 15.35 -9.83 10.84
N PRO A 200 14.01 -9.73 10.85
CA PRO A 200 13.19 -10.37 11.86
C PRO A 200 13.16 -11.89 11.68
N VAL A 201 12.70 -12.62 12.70
CA VAL A 201 12.36 -14.05 12.54
C VAL A 201 11.19 -14.15 11.56
N GLY A 202 11.35 -14.92 10.49
CA GLY A 202 10.41 -15.00 9.37
C GLY A 202 10.80 -14.12 8.17
N GLY A 203 11.93 -13.41 8.25
CA GLY A 203 12.47 -12.60 7.16
C GLY A 203 11.54 -11.45 6.75
N LYS A 204 11.62 -11.05 5.50
CA LYS A 204 10.79 -9.96 4.94
C LYS A 204 9.31 -10.34 4.71
N ASN A 205 8.88 -11.53 5.16
CA ASN A 205 7.46 -11.86 5.33
C ASN A 205 6.86 -11.26 6.61
N ARG A 206 7.70 -10.61 7.42
CA ARG A 206 7.29 -9.75 8.53
C ARG A 206 7.69 -8.30 8.26
N LEU A 207 7.00 -7.39 8.90
CA LEU A 207 7.33 -5.97 8.83
C LEU A 207 8.76 -5.74 9.31
N THR A 208 9.48 -4.89 8.61
CA THR A 208 10.87 -4.58 8.88
C THR A 208 11.02 -3.11 9.29
N ARG A 209 12.16 -2.76 9.88
CA ARG A 209 12.51 -1.36 10.16
C ARG A 209 12.40 -0.49 8.89
N ASN A 210 12.89 -0.99 7.76
CA ASN A 210 12.79 -0.28 6.49
C ASN A 210 11.34 -0.12 6.02
N ALA A 211 10.43 -1.04 6.35
CA ALA A 211 9.00 -0.87 6.07
C ALA A 211 8.40 0.29 6.87
N ALA A 212 8.80 0.45 8.15
CA ALA A 212 8.33 1.57 8.97
C ALA A 212 8.82 2.92 8.43
N LEU A 213 10.09 3.02 8.07
CA LEU A 213 10.66 4.24 7.49
C LEU A 213 10.07 4.57 6.12
N LEU A 214 9.85 3.55 5.27
CA LEU A 214 9.19 3.74 3.99
C LEU A 214 7.78 4.31 4.16
N VAL A 215 6.98 3.72 5.05
CA VAL A 215 5.61 4.22 5.32
C VAL A 215 5.65 5.58 5.99
N LYS A 216 6.63 5.86 6.87
CA LYS A 216 6.86 7.19 7.44
C LYS A 216 7.07 8.23 6.35
N SER A 217 7.92 7.94 5.37
CA SER A 217 8.16 8.86 4.24
C SER A 217 6.90 9.11 3.41
N ARG A 218 6.11 8.06 3.15
CA ARG A 218 4.83 8.16 2.44
C ARG A 218 3.81 9.04 3.18
N VAL A 219 3.63 8.81 4.47
CA VAL A 219 2.68 9.59 5.30
C VAL A 219 3.08 11.05 5.36
N ALA A 220 4.36 11.31 5.62
CA ALA A 220 4.88 12.66 5.73
C ALA A 220 4.76 13.43 4.41
N LEU A 221 5.13 12.82 3.28
CA LEU A 221 4.97 13.41 1.95
C LEU A 221 3.50 13.69 1.63
N SER A 222 2.61 12.72 1.88
CA SER A 222 1.17 12.85 1.65
C SER A 222 0.56 14.00 2.45
N GLU A 223 0.93 14.15 3.73
CA GLU A 223 0.41 15.26 4.55
C GLU A 223 0.98 16.61 4.12
N ALA A 224 2.27 16.69 3.80
CA ALA A 224 2.89 17.91 3.31
C ALA A 224 2.22 18.44 2.04
N THR A 225 2.05 17.56 1.05
CA THR A 225 1.42 17.91 -0.23
C THR A 225 -0.07 18.22 -0.04
N TRP A 226 -0.77 17.49 0.83
CA TRP A 226 -2.14 17.86 1.19
C TRP A 226 -2.23 19.27 1.75
N LEU A 227 -1.41 19.60 2.75
CA LEU A 227 -1.40 20.94 3.35
C LEU A 227 -1.02 22.02 2.34
N LYS A 228 -0.10 21.72 1.41
CA LYS A 228 0.35 22.65 0.38
C LYS A 228 -0.74 22.96 -0.66
N TYR A 229 -1.39 21.94 -1.19
CA TYR A 229 -2.28 22.07 -2.36
C TYR A 229 -3.76 22.25 -2.02
N HIS A 230 -4.17 21.97 -0.78
CA HIS A 230 -5.55 22.19 -0.35
C HIS A 230 -5.73 23.42 0.53
N ARG A 231 -4.72 24.29 0.65
CA ARG A 231 -4.82 25.53 1.39
C ARG A 231 -5.93 26.41 0.84
N GLY A 232 -6.75 27.00 1.74
CA GLY A 232 -7.89 27.87 1.38
C GLY A 232 -9.15 27.13 0.95
N THR A 233 -9.14 25.77 0.92
CA THR A 233 -10.33 24.99 0.52
C THR A 233 -11.21 24.56 1.70
N GLY A 234 -10.83 24.91 2.94
CA GLY A 234 -11.48 24.45 4.16
C GLY A 234 -11.06 23.02 4.61
N ARG A 235 -10.11 22.42 3.91
CA ARG A 235 -9.60 21.06 4.20
C ARG A 235 -8.28 21.07 4.96
N VAL A 236 -7.69 22.25 5.15
CA VAL A 236 -6.45 22.46 5.89
C VAL A 236 -6.80 23.11 7.23
N PRO A 237 -6.27 22.60 8.36
CA PRO A 237 -6.46 23.23 9.66
C PRO A 237 -5.97 24.69 9.64
N GLY A 238 -6.80 25.59 10.16
CA GLY A 238 -6.54 27.03 10.13
C GLY A 238 -7.15 27.78 8.95
N ASP A 239 -7.62 27.12 7.91
CA ASP A 239 -8.40 27.75 6.83
C ASP A 239 -9.69 28.39 7.39
N ASP A 240 -10.18 29.45 6.75
CA ASP A 240 -11.35 30.18 7.25
C ASP A 240 -12.62 29.31 7.31
N THR A 241 -12.78 28.39 6.39
CA THR A 241 -13.92 27.47 6.29
C THR A 241 -13.64 26.09 6.87
N TRP A 242 -12.48 25.90 7.54
CA TRP A 242 -12.17 24.62 8.18
C TRP A 242 -13.16 24.29 9.31
N PRO A 243 -13.85 23.13 9.28
CA PRO A 243 -14.90 22.80 10.25
C PRO A 243 -14.42 22.74 11.71
N GLY A 244 -13.14 22.47 11.95
CA GLY A 244 -12.53 22.46 13.27
C GLY A 244 -12.56 23.84 13.96
N LYS A 245 -12.54 24.92 13.19
CA LYS A 245 -12.60 26.30 13.70
C LYS A 245 -13.88 26.59 14.50
N GLN A 246 -14.96 25.83 14.26
CA GLN A 246 -16.24 25.97 14.95
C GLN A 246 -16.36 25.09 16.19
N LYS A 247 -15.32 24.38 16.57
CA LYS A 247 -15.33 23.46 17.72
C LYS A 247 -14.76 24.14 18.96
N ASP A 248 -15.54 24.25 20.02
CA ASP A 248 -15.13 24.90 21.28
C ASP A 248 -13.83 24.31 21.83
N TYR A 249 -13.63 23.01 21.70
CA TYR A 249 -12.41 22.33 22.16
C TYR A 249 -11.18 22.60 21.30
N LEU A 250 -11.30 23.28 20.16
CA LEU A 250 -10.22 23.73 19.27
C LEU A 250 -10.10 25.26 19.18
N LYS A 251 -10.83 26.02 20.04
CA LYS A 251 -10.84 27.48 20.02
C LYS A 251 -9.45 28.13 20.11
N ASP A 252 -8.54 27.47 20.86
CA ASP A 252 -7.17 27.96 21.08
C ASP A 252 -6.16 27.30 20.11
N PHE A 253 -6.63 26.49 19.15
CA PHE A 253 -5.76 25.86 18.16
C PHE A 253 -5.21 26.90 17.19
N THR A 254 -3.91 26.87 17.01
CA THR A 254 -3.18 27.70 16.04
C THR A 254 -2.22 26.82 15.24
N ILE A 255 -1.99 27.17 14.00
CA ILE A 255 -1.09 26.45 13.10
C ILE A 255 -0.32 27.42 12.22
N ASN A 256 0.97 27.15 12.05
CA ASN A 256 1.74 27.73 10.97
C ASN A 256 1.87 26.68 9.85
N VAL A 257 1.01 26.76 8.87
CA VAL A 257 0.92 25.77 7.79
C VAL A 257 2.24 25.63 7.02
N ASN A 258 3.00 26.71 6.82
CA ASN A 258 4.30 26.63 6.14
C ASN A 258 5.33 25.85 6.96
N GLN A 259 5.35 26.03 8.29
CA GLN A 259 6.23 25.24 9.15
C GLN A 259 5.82 23.76 9.21
N GLU A 260 4.52 23.47 9.17
CA GLU A 260 4.04 22.08 9.10
C GLU A 260 4.46 21.41 7.78
N ILE A 261 4.29 22.10 6.65
CA ILE A 261 4.73 21.59 5.33
C ILE A 261 6.24 21.32 5.36
N ASP A 262 7.03 22.29 5.84
CA ASP A 262 8.49 22.12 5.92
C ASP A 262 8.90 20.96 6.84
N PHE A 263 8.23 20.83 7.97
CA PHE A 263 8.44 19.70 8.89
C PHE A 263 8.16 18.37 8.21
N PHE A 264 6.99 18.20 7.60
CA PHE A 264 6.62 16.94 6.97
C PHE A 264 7.51 16.59 5.77
N LEU A 265 7.89 17.57 4.93
CA LEU A 265 8.84 17.33 3.83
C LEU A 265 10.22 16.92 4.35
N THR A 266 10.66 17.51 5.46
CA THR A 266 11.94 17.15 6.11
C THR A 266 11.91 15.70 6.62
N GLU A 267 10.82 15.32 7.32
CA GLU A 267 10.63 13.96 7.82
C GLU A 267 10.52 12.94 6.66
N ALA A 268 9.83 13.31 5.58
CA ALA A 268 9.73 12.48 4.38
C ALA A 268 11.11 12.22 3.77
N MET A 269 11.90 13.27 3.57
CA MET A 269 13.25 13.15 3.02
C MET A 269 14.16 12.31 3.92
N ALA A 270 14.15 12.56 5.23
CA ALA A 270 15.02 11.85 6.16
C ALA A 270 14.73 10.34 6.18
N ALA A 271 13.46 9.97 6.34
CA ALA A 271 13.04 8.57 6.36
C ALA A 271 13.27 7.87 5.01
N ALA A 272 12.94 8.56 3.91
CA ALA A 272 13.12 8.04 2.56
C ALA A 272 14.59 7.80 2.21
N LYS A 273 15.48 8.75 2.57
CA LYS A 273 16.91 8.62 2.31
C LYS A 273 17.51 7.42 3.03
N GLU A 274 17.13 7.20 4.29
CA GLU A 274 17.65 6.09 5.07
C GLU A 274 17.32 4.73 4.42
N VAL A 275 16.15 4.58 3.81
CA VAL A 275 15.79 3.37 3.06
C VAL A 275 16.45 3.36 1.69
N GLY A 276 16.33 4.46 0.93
CA GLY A 276 16.79 4.55 -0.46
C GLY A 276 18.29 4.29 -0.64
N ASP A 277 19.11 4.76 0.31
CA ASP A 277 20.57 4.54 0.29
C ASP A 277 20.96 3.06 0.53
N GLN A 278 20.08 2.25 1.12
CA GLN A 278 20.32 0.83 1.38
C GLN A 278 19.82 -0.10 0.26
N ILE A 279 19.05 0.44 -0.69
CA ILE A 279 18.41 -0.35 -1.74
C ILE A 279 19.29 -0.45 -2.97
N THR A 280 19.44 -1.69 -3.46
CA THR A 280 19.93 -1.96 -4.80
C THR A 280 18.75 -2.33 -5.68
N LEU A 281 18.51 -1.56 -6.74
CA LEU A 281 17.44 -1.82 -7.70
C LEU A 281 17.67 -3.14 -8.42
N THR A 282 16.62 -3.93 -8.54
CA THR A 282 16.63 -5.21 -9.26
C THR A 282 16.99 -4.97 -10.74
N VAL A 283 17.92 -5.76 -11.24
CA VAL A 283 18.48 -5.59 -12.59
C VAL A 283 17.43 -5.86 -13.66
N ASN A 284 17.37 -5.00 -14.67
CA ASN A 284 16.65 -5.22 -15.91
C ASN A 284 17.63 -5.72 -16.99
N SER A 285 17.49 -6.99 -17.41
CA SER A 285 18.32 -7.59 -18.45
C SER A 285 18.01 -7.06 -19.85
N LYS A 286 16.94 -6.26 -20.01
CA LYS A 286 16.38 -5.78 -21.27
C LYS A 286 15.78 -6.87 -22.17
N GLU A 287 15.75 -8.12 -21.72
CA GLU A 287 15.04 -9.19 -22.40
C GLU A 287 13.54 -9.04 -22.16
N VAL A 288 12.77 -8.82 -23.21
CA VAL A 288 11.31 -8.59 -23.14
C VAL A 288 10.52 -9.90 -23.12
N ASN A 289 11.06 -10.95 -23.75
CA ASN A 289 10.41 -12.25 -23.85
C ASN A 289 11.25 -13.37 -23.27
N PRO A 290 10.64 -14.31 -22.53
CA PRO A 290 11.37 -15.48 -22.03
C PRO A 290 11.83 -16.36 -23.20
N THR A 291 13.05 -16.87 -23.09
CA THR A 291 13.63 -17.81 -24.07
C THR A 291 13.58 -19.25 -23.58
N SER A 292 13.49 -19.46 -22.27
CA SER A 292 13.42 -20.77 -21.63
C SER A 292 12.66 -20.66 -20.31
N SER A 293 11.92 -21.71 -19.94
CA SER A 293 11.28 -21.81 -18.63
C SER A 293 12.25 -22.10 -17.47
N ALA A 294 13.43 -22.65 -17.80
CA ALA A 294 14.38 -23.13 -16.79
C ALA A 294 15.43 -22.09 -16.38
N SER A 295 15.71 -21.08 -17.22
CA SER A 295 16.82 -20.15 -17.01
C SER A 295 16.43 -18.78 -16.44
N GLY A 296 15.13 -18.53 -16.26
CA GLY A 296 14.65 -17.17 -16.04
C GLY A 296 14.89 -16.27 -17.27
N TRP A 297 14.53 -15.00 -17.19
CA TRP A 297 14.75 -14.10 -18.32
C TRP A 297 15.06 -12.66 -17.89
N ASN A 298 14.23 -12.05 -17.07
CA ASN A 298 14.43 -10.68 -16.64
C ASN A 298 14.17 -10.55 -15.14
N PRO A 299 15.22 -10.36 -14.34
CA PRO A 299 15.07 -10.27 -12.88
C PRO A 299 14.08 -9.21 -12.42
N PHE A 300 13.96 -8.09 -13.16
CA PHE A 300 13.01 -7.05 -12.84
C PHE A 300 11.55 -7.49 -13.03
N PHE A 301 11.27 -8.28 -14.05
CA PHE A 301 9.96 -8.89 -14.23
C PHE A 301 9.72 -10.00 -13.19
N GLU A 302 10.73 -10.85 -12.99
CA GLU A 302 10.65 -12.02 -12.11
C GLU A 302 10.50 -11.66 -10.63
N MET A 303 10.89 -10.45 -10.22
CA MET A 303 10.60 -9.93 -8.89
C MET A 303 9.11 -10.00 -8.54
N TYR A 304 8.20 -9.97 -9.52
CA TYR A 304 6.75 -10.00 -9.28
C TYR A 304 6.13 -11.40 -9.41
N ASN A 305 6.92 -12.41 -9.75
CA ASN A 305 6.43 -13.78 -9.92
C ASN A 305 7.39 -14.86 -9.40
N SER A 306 8.41 -14.50 -8.63
CA SER A 306 9.29 -15.44 -7.95
C SER A 306 8.70 -15.94 -6.64
N LYS A 307 8.96 -17.21 -6.30
CA LYS A 307 8.47 -17.83 -5.06
C LYS A 307 9.19 -17.31 -3.81
N ASN A 308 10.45 -16.94 -3.97
CA ASN A 308 11.26 -16.39 -2.89
C ASN A 308 11.78 -15.00 -3.27
N LEU A 309 11.45 -14.01 -2.47
CA LEU A 309 11.84 -12.61 -2.65
C LEU A 309 12.78 -12.11 -1.54
N GLU A 310 13.20 -13.00 -0.65
CA GLU A 310 13.97 -12.64 0.55
C GLU A 310 15.30 -11.96 0.22
N ASP A 311 16.01 -12.44 -0.79
CA ASP A 311 17.35 -11.97 -1.15
C ASP A 311 17.33 -10.69 -2.02
N LEU A 312 16.16 -10.26 -2.49
CA LEU A 312 16.05 -9.05 -3.30
C LEU A 312 16.11 -7.80 -2.43
N SER A 313 17.18 -7.02 -2.54
CA SER A 313 17.38 -5.79 -1.76
C SER A 313 16.23 -4.79 -1.95
N GLU A 314 15.69 -4.69 -3.15
CA GLU A 314 14.59 -3.78 -3.49
C GLU A 314 13.27 -4.16 -2.80
N VAL A 315 13.06 -5.43 -2.42
CA VAL A 315 11.87 -5.88 -1.72
C VAL A 315 12.02 -5.65 -0.22
N VAL A 316 11.13 -4.86 0.35
CA VAL A 316 11.13 -4.46 1.77
C VAL A 316 10.17 -5.30 2.60
N PHE A 317 9.01 -5.62 2.02
CA PHE A 317 8.01 -6.50 2.62
C PHE A 317 7.23 -7.23 1.53
N TRP A 318 7.02 -8.55 1.72
CA TRP A 318 6.30 -9.39 0.77
C TRP A 318 5.51 -10.50 1.47
N LYS A 319 4.51 -11.04 0.79
CA LYS A 319 3.73 -12.20 1.25
C LYS A 319 4.19 -13.44 0.51
N ALA A 320 4.61 -14.47 1.25
CA ALA A 320 4.89 -15.80 0.72
C ALA A 320 3.61 -16.62 0.54
N TYR A 321 3.62 -17.49 -0.46
CA TYR A 321 2.58 -18.48 -0.73
C TYR A 321 3.18 -19.86 -0.85
N ASP A 322 2.38 -20.90 -0.55
CA ASP A 322 2.79 -22.30 -0.60
C ASP A 322 1.57 -23.18 -0.92
N LYS A 323 1.59 -23.83 -2.08
CA LYS A 323 0.54 -24.77 -2.50
C LYS A 323 0.39 -25.95 -1.56
N ALA A 324 1.46 -26.43 -0.96
CA ALA A 324 1.40 -27.56 -0.04
C ALA A 324 0.62 -27.22 1.24
N LEU A 325 0.60 -25.94 1.62
CA LEU A 325 -0.17 -25.41 2.74
C LEU A 325 -1.55 -24.88 2.33
N SER A 326 -1.96 -25.05 1.08
CA SER A 326 -3.19 -24.48 0.51
C SER A 326 -3.25 -22.95 0.60
N VAL A 327 -2.09 -22.29 0.64
CA VAL A 327 -1.93 -20.83 0.61
C VAL A 327 -1.49 -20.44 -0.80
N ASN A 328 -2.45 -20.15 -1.65
CA ASN A 328 -2.24 -19.88 -3.08
C ASN A 328 -3.18 -18.75 -3.57
N HIS A 329 -3.02 -18.35 -4.84
CA HIS A 329 -3.77 -17.27 -5.45
C HIS A 329 -3.99 -17.45 -6.95
N ASN A 330 -4.72 -16.51 -7.59
CA ASN A 330 -5.11 -16.56 -9.00
C ASN A 330 -4.44 -15.51 -9.90
N ALA A 331 -3.40 -14.82 -9.45
CA ALA A 331 -2.86 -13.69 -10.20
C ALA A 331 -2.47 -14.04 -11.64
N THR A 332 -1.76 -15.15 -11.88
CA THR A 332 -1.40 -15.56 -13.25
C THR A 332 -2.61 -15.94 -14.07
N TYR A 333 -3.64 -16.56 -13.49
CA TYR A 333 -4.86 -16.89 -14.22
C TYR A 333 -5.52 -15.61 -14.77
N TYR A 334 -5.66 -14.58 -13.94
CA TYR A 334 -6.23 -13.31 -14.37
C TYR A 334 -5.37 -12.60 -15.41
N THR A 335 -4.08 -12.50 -15.19
CA THR A 335 -3.19 -11.76 -16.10
C THR A 335 -2.93 -12.50 -17.41
N SER A 336 -2.87 -13.83 -17.43
CA SER A 336 -2.63 -14.60 -18.65
C SER A 336 -3.85 -14.71 -19.57
N ARG A 337 -5.05 -14.61 -19.00
CA ARG A 337 -6.31 -14.72 -19.78
C ARG A 337 -6.96 -13.38 -20.12
N GLY A 338 -6.33 -12.25 -19.72
CA GLY A 338 -6.90 -10.92 -19.88
C GLY A 338 -8.00 -10.61 -18.86
N GLY A 339 -8.06 -11.39 -17.77
CA GLY A 339 -9.15 -11.51 -16.83
C GLY A 339 -9.64 -10.23 -16.19
N GLY A 340 -10.90 -10.19 -15.86
CA GLY A 340 -11.49 -9.20 -15.02
C GLY A 340 -11.97 -7.92 -15.69
N ASN A 341 -12.00 -7.83 -17.02
CA ASN A 341 -12.46 -6.64 -17.73
C ASN A 341 -11.65 -5.36 -17.42
N TYR A 342 -10.34 -5.43 -17.35
CA TYR A 342 -9.50 -4.26 -17.16
C TYR A 342 -8.34 -4.20 -18.16
N GLY A 343 -7.69 -3.08 -18.26
CA GLY A 343 -6.52 -2.85 -19.10
C GLY A 343 -5.93 -1.46 -18.82
N PHE A 344 -4.67 -1.25 -19.16
CA PHE A 344 -4.09 0.08 -19.05
C PHE A 344 -4.81 1.06 -19.97
N THR A 345 -4.91 2.31 -19.56
CA THR A 345 -5.44 3.37 -20.43
C THR A 345 -4.40 3.78 -21.45
N LYS A 346 -4.85 4.33 -22.58
CA LYS A 346 -3.92 4.91 -23.56
C LYS A 346 -3.17 6.12 -23.01
N GLY A 347 -3.81 6.92 -22.14
CA GLY A 347 -3.16 8.02 -21.43
C GLY A 347 -1.96 7.52 -20.66
N TYR A 348 -2.16 6.50 -19.82
CA TYR A 348 -1.07 5.89 -19.05
C TYR A 348 0.06 5.33 -19.94
N VAL A 349 -0.25 4.62 -21.03
CA VAL A 349 0.77 4.14 -21.99
C VAL A 349 1.57 5.29 -22.59
N LYS A 350 0.95 6.42 -22.85
CA LYS A 350 1.62 7.60 -23.38
C LYS A 350 2.57 8.29 -22.40
N THR A 351 2.40 8.12 -21.08
CA THR A 351 3.32 8.71 -20.09
C THR A 351 4.71 8.11 -20.12
N PHE A 352 4.85 6.88 -20.57
CA PHE A 352 6.15 6.24 -20.68
C PHE A 352 7.03 6.91 -21.74
N LEU A 353 8.30 7.13 -21.41
CA LEU A 353 9.27 7.74 -22.32
C LEU A 353 9.78 6.75 -23.38
N MET A 354 10.43 7.30 -24.38
CA MET A 354 11.28 6.54 -25.30
C MET A 354 12.61 6.18 -24.61
N GLU A 355 13.31 5.15 -25.08
CA GLU A 355 14.63 4.75 -24.55
C GLU A 355 15.65 5.90 -24.61
N ASN A 356 15.54 6.78 -25.59
CA ASN A 356 16.39 7.97 -25.73
C ASN A 356 16.02 9.12 -24.76
N GLY A 357 15.08 8.91 -23.85
CA GLY A 357 14.64 9.86 -22.84
C GLY A 357 13.67 10.94 -23.33
N LEU A 358 13.21 10.85 -24.57
CA LEU A 358 12.26 11.83 -25.13
C LEU A 358 10.81 11.37 -24.94
N PRO A 359 9.85 12.31 -24.79
CA PRO A 359 8.44 12.02 -24.93
C PRO A 359 8.11 11.47 -26.33
N TRP A 360 7.11 10.60 -26.44
CA TRP A 360 6.74 9.94 -27.69
C TRP A 360 6.43 10.92 -28.83
N TYR A 361 5.92 12.10 -28.54
CA TYR A 361 5.53 13.13 -29.50
C TYR A 361 6.69 14.06 -29.95
N ALA A 362 7.85 13.96 -29.34
CA ALA A 362 8.99 14.77 -29.71
C ALA A 362 9.52 14.41 -31.12
N SER A 363 9.94 15.38 -31.89
CA SER A 363 10.30 15.21 -33.31
C SER A 363 11.38 14.14 -33.55
N ASN A 364 12.29 13.93 -32.60
CA ASN A 364 13.38 12.96 -32.68
C ASN A 364 13.16 11.76 -31.72
N SER A 365 11.93 11.51 -31.31
CA SER A 365 11.62 10.46 -30.34
C SER A 365 11.86 9.04 -30.85
N GLN A 366 11.81 8.83 -32.15
CA GLN A 366 11.85 7.51 -32.80
C GLN A 366 10.58 6.67 -32.57
N TYR A 367 9.47 7.31 -32.20
CA TYR A 367 8.18 6.65 -32.04
C TYR A 367 7.69 6.04 -33.37
N GLN A 368 7.25 4.78 -33.35
CA GLN A 368 6.90 4.01 -34.55
C GLN A 368 5.41 4.06 -34.92
N GLY A 369 4.63 4.86 -34.18
CA GLY A 369 3.16 4.93 -34.35
C GLY A 369 2.42 3.92 -33.46
N ASP A 370 1.10 3.95 -33.54
CA ASP A 370 0.17 3.17 -32.70
C ASP A 370 -0.85 2.35 -33.52
N ASP A 371 -0.54 2.06 -34.78
CA ASP A 371 -1.31 1.16 -35.63
C ASP A 371 -1.24 -0.31 -35.17
N HIS A 372 -0.19 -0.66 -34.41
CA HIS A 372 -0.01 -1.91 -33.70
C HIS A 372 0.62 -1.67 -32.32
N ILE A 373 0.20 -2.41 -31.30
CA ILE A 373 0.75 -2.25 -29.94
C ILE A 373 2.25 -2.56 -29.90
N TYR A 374 2.71 -3.59 -30.62
CA TYR A 374 4.15 -3.90 -30.69
C TYR A 374 4.99 -2.76 -31.26
N LYS A 375 4.46 -1.98 -32.21
CA LYS A 375 5.16 -0.80 -32.75
C LYS A 375 5.17 0.34 -31.74
N GLU A 376 4.03 0.57 -31.09
CA GLU A 376 3.91 1.58 -30.03
C GLU A 376 4.89 1.34 -28.89
N PHE A 377 5.22 0.06 -28.61
CA PHE A 377 6.14 -0.34 -27.54
C PHE A 377 7.61 -0.39 -27.98
N GLN A 378 7.90 -0.29 -29.26
CA GLN A 378 9.30 -0.26 -29.72
C GLN A 378 10.04 0.98 -29.24
N ASN A 379 11.28 0.79 -28.79
CA ASN A 379 12.15 1.86 -28.27
C ASN A 379 11.56 2.64 -27.09
N ARG A 380 10.64 2.01 -26.34
CA ARG A 380 10.00 2.60 -25.15
C ARG A 380 10.66 2.08 -23.88
N ASP A 381 10.38 2.79 -22.80
CA ASP A 381 10.67 2.39 -21.43
C ASP A 381 10.37 0.90 -21.20
N TYR A 382 11.31 0.17 -20.61
CA TYR A 382 11.15 -1.26 -20.37
C TYR A 382 10.08 -1.60 -19.34
N ARG A 383 9.67 -0.65 -18.49
CA ARG A 383 8.54 -0.86 -17.59
C ARG A 383 7.25 -1.09 -18.37
N LEU A 384 7.03 -0.31 -19.44
CA LEU A 384 5.92 -0.57 -20.36
C LEU A 384 6.07 -1.91 -21.08
N ARG A 385 7.23 -2.16 -21.66
CA ARG A 385 7.50 -3.37 -22.47
C ARG A 385 7.47 -4.67 -21.68
N LEU A 386 7.81 -4.64 -20.39
CA LEU A 386 7.80 -5.80 -19.51
C LEU A 386 6.42 -6.04 -18.89
N PHE A 387 5.73 -4.98 -18.49
CA PHE A 387 4.52 -5.08 -17.69
C PHE A 387 3.22 -4.88 -18.46
N SER A 388 3.31 -4.61 -19.76
CA SER A 388 2.20 -4.70 -20.71
C SER A 388 2.56 -5.65 -21.83
N ALA A 389 1.61 -6.46 -22.30
CA ALA A 389 1.83 -7.35 -23.44
C ALA A 389 1.43 -6.70 -24.75
N SER A 390 2.22 -6.97 -25.79
CA SER A 390 1.92 -6.61 -27.16
C SER A 390 1.73 -7.85 -28.05
N GLU A 391 1.30 -7.65 -29.28
CA GLU A 391 1.27 -8.71 -30.29
C GLU A 391 2.70 -9.29 -30.44
N LEU A 392 2.81 -10.58 -30.59
CA LEU A 392 4.07 -11.34 -30.72
C LEU A 392 4.82 -11.56 -29.39
N ASP A 393 4.38 -10.99 -28.27
CA ASP A 393 4.99 -11.28 -26.98
C ASP A 393 4.63 -12.71 -26.52
N ARG A 394 5.60 -13.34 -25.87
CA ARG A 394 5.39 -14.64 -25.24
C ARG A 394 4.73 -14.47 -23.89
N LEU A 395 3.55 -15.09 -23.70
CA LEU A 395 2.84 -15.01 -22.44
C LEU A 395 3.29 -16.08 -21.46
N GLN A 396 3.33 -17.33 -21.89
CA GLN A 396 3.63 -18.47 -21.04
C GLN A 396 4.49 -19.50 -21.77
N MET A 397 5.34 -20.17 -21.00
CA MET A 397 6.20 -21.28 -21.44
C MET A 397 5.75 -22.55 -20.73
N LYS A 398 5.67 -23.67 -21.41
CA LYS A 398 5.48 -24.97 -20.79
C LYS A 398 6.76 -25.43 -20.09
N GLN A 399 6.61 -26.16 -19.00
CA GLN A 399 7.72 -26.85 -18.36
C GLN A 399 8.25 -27.99 -19.26
N GLU A 400 9.48 -28.40 -19.01
CA GLU A 400 10.19 -29.46 -19.72
C GLU A 400 9.32 -30.67 -20.16
N PRO A 401 9.47 -31.20 -21.37
CA PRO A 401 10.36 -30.64 -22.40
C PRO A 401 9.82 -29.32 -22.93
N VAL A 402 10.71 -28.37 -23.16
CA VAL A 402 10.35 -27.07 -23.70
C VAL A 402 9.67 -27.27 -25.05
N GLU A 403 8.37 -26.97 -25.14
CA GLU A 403 7.73 -26.95 -26.42
C GLU A 403 8.26 -25.80 -27.27
N SER A 404 8.49 -26.09 -28.53
CA SER A 404 8.95 -25.13 -29.53
C SER A 404 7.96 -23.99 -29.81
N ASP A 405 6.74 -24.09 -29.28
CA ASP A 405 5.64 -23.16 -29.56
C ASP A 405 5.09 -22.57 -28.23
N PRO A 406 5.72 -21.51 -27.71
CA PRO A 406 5.20 -20.78 -26.55
C PRO A 406 3.86 -20.13 -26.92
N THR A 407 2.97 -20.02 -25.95
CA THR A 407 1.75 -19.23 -26.12
C THR A 407 2.13 -17.78 -26.38
N THR A 408 1.78 -17.28 -27.57
CA THR A 408 2.00 -15.89 -27.97
C THR A 408 0.72 -15.08 -27.86
N TRP A 409 0.87 -13.79 -27.66
CA TRP A 409 -0.23 -12.84 -27.67
C TRP A 409 -0.34 -12.24 -29.07
N ASN A 410 -1.26 -12.77 -29.88
CA ASN A 410 -1.36 -12.35 -31.28
C ASN A 410 -2.34 -11.19 -31.50
N VAL A 411 -3.41 -11.13 -30.71
CA VAL A 411 -4.48 -10.12 -30.86
C VAL A 411 -4.96 -9.70 -29.48
N PRO A 412 -5.17 -8.38 -29.24
CA PRO A 412 -5.79 -7.91 -28.01
C PRO A 412 -7.16 -8.54 -27.79
N LYS A 413 -7.41 -9.05 -26.59
CA LYS A 413 -8.66 -9.76 -26.25
C LYS A 413 -9.80 -8.81 -25.89
N ILE A 414 -10.12 -7.86 -26.75
CA ILE A 414 -11.16 -6.84 -26.51
C ILE A 414 -12.57 -7.45 -26.63
N LEU A 415 -12.75 -8.42 -27.54
CA LEU A 415 -14.05 -9.02 -27.85
C LEU A 415 -14.31 -10.34 -27.14
N GLU A 416 -13.42 -10.77 -26.26
CA GLU A 416 -13.57 -12.01 -25.49
C GLU A 416 -14.70 -11.90 -24.44
N LEU A 417 -15.09 -13.03 -23.87
CA LEU A 417 -16.00 -13.07 -22.72
C LEU A 417 -15.40 -12.30 -21.52
N PRO A 418 -16.23 -11.78 -20.61
CA PRO A 418 -15.78 -10.91 -19.52
C PRO A 418 -14.57 -11.41 -18.75
N GLU A 419 -14.47 -12.70 -18.47
CA GLU A 419 -13.36 -13.29 -17.72
C GLU A 419 -12.03 -13.30 -18.48
N GLY A 420 -12.09 -13.34 -19.82
CA GLY A 420 -10.92 -13.33 -20.70
C GLY A 420 -10.66 -11.97 -21.36
N ARG A 421 -11.54 -10.97 -21.14
CA ARG A 421 -11.53 -9.73 -21.89
C ARG A 421 -10.57 -8.70 -21.30
N ASN A 422 -9.87 -8.02 -22.20
CA ASN A 422 -9.18 -6.76 -21.92
C ASN A 422 -9.98 -5.62 -22.56
N VAL A 423 -10.32 -4.58 -21.79
CA VAL A 423 -11.25 -3.53 -22.26
C VAL A 423 -10.59 -2.44 -23.08
N THR A 424 -9.26 -2.36 -23.11
CA THR A 424 -8.51 -1.28 -23.77
C THR A 424 -7.60 -1.75 -24.89
N GLY A 425 -7.28 -3.04 -24.92
CA GLY A 425 -6.23 -3.61 -25.78
C GLY A 425 -4.85 -3.64 -25.13
N TYR A 426 -4.58 -2.78 -24.12
CA TYR A 426 -3.32 -2.75 -23.39
C TYR A 426 -3.36 -3.72 -22.22
N HIS A 427 -2.84 -4.90 -22.46
CA HIS A 427 -2.92 -6.02 -21.52
C HIS A 427 -1.88 -5.92 -20.41
N ILE A 428 -2.32 -6.05 -19.16
CA ILE A 428 -1.44 -6.01 -17.98
C ILE A 428 -0.74 -7.36 -17.81
N ARG A 429 0.59 -7.33 -17.81
CA ARG A 429 1.45 -8.51 -17.63
C ARG A 429 2.19 -8.52 -16.29
N LYS A 430 2.13 -7.44 -15.53
CA LYS A 430 2.73 -7.36 -14.20
C LYS A 430 2.14 -8.41 -13.26
N ALA A 431 2.98 -9.08 -12.49
CA ALA A 431 2.63 -10.20 -11.61
C ALA A 431 2.04 -11.42 -12.37
N MET A 432 2.31 -11.57 -13.66
CA MET A 432 2.04 -12.80 -14.39
C MET A 432 3.26 -13.72 -14.34
N SER A 433 3.06 -14.98 -14.00
CA SER A 433 4.11 -15.98 -14.20
C SER A 433 4.12 -16.48 -15.64
N TYR A 434 5.29 -16.57 -16.26
CA TYR A 434 5.46 -17.18 -17.56
C TYR A 434 5.40 -18.73 -17.51
N GLU A 435 5.41 -19.33 -16.30
CA GLU A 435 5.23 -20.76 -16.11
C GLU A 435 3.75 -21.13 -16.25
N ILE A 436 3.41 -21.97 -17.23
CA ILE A 436 2.03 -22.37 -17.47
C ILE A 436 1.40 -23.07 -16.24
N ALA A 437 2.20 -23.80 -15.47
CA ALA A 437 1.76 -24.48 -14.26
C ALA A 437 1.25 -23.53 -13.16
N GLN A 438 1.54 -22.22 -13.25
CA GLN A 438 1.10 -21.21 -12.32
C GLN A 438 -0.28 -20.62 -12.67
N GLY A 439 -0.81 -20.86 -13.86
CA GLY A 439 -2.04 -20.22 -14.32
C GLY A 439 -3.00 -21.08 -15.12
N SER A 440 -2.61 -22.30 -15.53
CA SER A 440 -3.41 -23.14 -16.42
C SER A 440 -3.47 -24.58 -15.90
N GLY A 441 -4.66 -25.03 -15.56
CA GLY A 441 -4.90 -26.39 -15.05
C GLY A 441 -6.35 -26.83 -15.24
N GLY A 442 -6.93 -26.58 -16.43
CA GLY A 442 -8.33 -26.89 -16.69
C GLY A 442 -9.26 -26.01 -15.84
N ASP A 443 -10.14 -26.62 -15.07
CA ASP A 443 -11.10 -25.91 -14.22
C ASP A 443 -10.51 -25.45 -12.86
N THR A 444 -9.23 -25.70 -12.59
CA THR A 444 -8.56 -25.30 -11.35
C THR A 444 -7.94 -23.91 -11.50
N HIS A 445 -8.40 -22.98 -10.69
CA HIS A 445 -8.02 -21.58 -10.79
C HIS A 445 -6.90 -21.18 -9.79
N PHE A 446 -6.78 -21.84 -8.65
CA PHE A 446 -5.84 -21.49 -7.58
C PHE A 446 -4.51 -22.22 -7.75
N LEU A 447 -3.70 -21.82 -8.73
CA LEU A 447 -2.44 -22.51 -9.02
C LEU A 447 -1.18 -21.71 -8.72
N SER A 448 -1.31 -20.38 -8.55
CA SER A 448 -0.16 -19.52 -8.31
C SER A 448 0.30 -19.57 -6.86
N ASP A 449 1.60 -19.78 -6.64
CA ASP A 449 2.25 -19.82 -5.33
C ASP A 449 3.53 -18.98 -5.24
N TYR A 450 3.72 -18.05 -6.18
CA TYR A 450 4.80 -17.06 -6.10
C TYR A 450 4.45 -15.91 -5.15
N GLY A 451 5.48 -15.20 -4.67
CA GLY A 451 5.35 -14.13 -3.70
C GLY A 451 4.63 -12.89 -4.21
N CYS A 452 3.92 -12.21 -3.34
CA CYS A 452 3.34 -10.90 -3.59
C CYS A 452 4.20 -9.82 -2.95
N VAL A 453 4.78 -8.95 -3.75
CA VAL A 453 5.49 -7.76 -3.26
C VAL A 453 4.47 -6.77 -2.68
N VAL A 454 4.66 -6.35 -1.42
CA VAL A 454 3.79 -5.38 -0.75
C VAL A 454 4.46 -4.02 -0.68
N PHE A 455 5.73 -3.96 -0.22
CA PHE A 455 6.50 -2.73 -0.18
C PHE A 455 7.84 -2.90 -0.89
N ARG A 456 8.22 -1.92 -1.69
CA ARG A 456 9.50 -1.86 -2.42
C ARG A 456 10.29 -0.62 -2.05
N GLY A 457 11.62 -0.78 -1.94
CA GLY A 457 12.51 0.31 -1.60
C GLY A 457 12.61 1.42 -2.66
N VAL A 458 12.30 1.12 -3.93
CA VAL A 458 12.23 2.16 -4.97
C VAL A 458 11.24 3.27 -4.61
N GLU A 459 10.16 2.96 -3.90
CA GLU A 459 9.21 3.97 -3.42
C GLU A 459 9.88 5.00 -2.51
N ALA A 460 10.83 4.58 -1.66
CA ALA A 460 11.57 5.52 -0.83
C ALA A 460 12.39 6.49 -1.69
N MET A 461 13.04 6.00 -2.77
CA MET A 461 13.75 6.87 -3.70
C MET A 461 12.81 7.90 -4.33
N LEU A 462 11.62 7.48 -4.73
CA LEU A 462 10.59 8.34 -5.32
C LEU A 462 10.06 9.37 -4.31
N ASN A 463 9.73 8.93 -3.09
CA ASN A 463 9.29 9.83 -2.03
C ASN A 463 10.34 10.89 -1.68
N TYR A 464 11.63 10.51 -1.71
CA TYR A 464 12.72 11.48 -1.51
C TYR A 464 12.77 12.52 -2.62
N MET A 465 12.71 12.08 -3.88
CA MET A 465 12.78 12.97 -5.05
C MET A 465 11.63 13.99 -5.03
N GLU A 466 10.41 13.51 -4.81
CA GLU A 466 9.22 14.35 -4.75
C GLU A 466 9.32 15.33 -3.55
N ALA A 467 9.62 14.84 -2.35
CA ALA A 467 9.76 15.69 -1.17
C ALA A 467 10.87 16.75 -1.33
N CYS A 468 11.99 16.38 -1.95
CA CYS A 468 13.09 17.30 -2.24
C CYS A 468 12.64 18.43 -3.16
N TYR A 469 11.94 18.08 -4.24
CA TYR A 469 11.44 19.05 -5.20
C TYR A 469 10.34 19.94 -4.60
N GLU A 470 9.39 19.34 -3.86
CA GLU A 470 8.32 20.07 -3.18
C GLU A 470 8.85 21.09 -2.14
N LYS A 471 9.95 20.75 -1.48
CA LYS A 471 10.59 21.58 -0.48
C LYS A 471 11.45 22.68 -1.09
N ASN A 472 12.27 22.35 -2.06
CA ASN A 472 13.35 23.21 -2.55
C ASN A 472 13.09 23.81 -3.93
N SER A 473 12.07 23.37 -4.66
CA SER A 473 11.80 23.68 -6.06
C SER A 473 12.97 23.33 -7.01
N ASN A 474 13.83 22.44 -6.56
CA ASN A 474 14.93 21.86 -7.33
C ASN A 474 15.36 20.51 -6.73
N LEU A 475 16.12 19.74 -7.48
CA LEU A 475 16.68 18.47 -7.02
C LEU A 475 18.06 18.69 -6.40
N ASP A 476 18.35 18.01 -5.31
CA ASP A 476 19.68 17.86 -4.78
C ASP A 476 20.43 16.66 -5.43
N ALA A 477 21.71 16.50 -5.12
CA ALA A 477 22.53 15.43 -5.68
C ALA A 477 21.99 14.02 -5.37
N THR A 478 21.32 13.82 -4.22
CA THR A 478 20.71 12.54 -3.84
C THR A 478 19.50 12.24 -4.74
N ALA A 479 18.60 13.20 -4.89
CA ALA A 479 17.42 13.09 -5.75
C ALA A 479 17.82 12.83 -7.21
N GLU A 480 18.81 13.57 -7.74
CA GLU A 480 19.35 13.32 -9.09
C GLU A 480 19.93 11.92 -9.25
N SER A 481 20.65 11.43 -8.24
CA SER A 481 21.22 10.08 -8.24
C SER A 481 20.14 9.01 -8.29
N TYR A 482 19.08 9.15 -7.48
CA TYR A 482 17.95 8.22 -7.48
C TYR A 482 17.22 8.24 -8.82
N TRP A 483 16.94 9.41 -9.36
CA TRP A 483 16.26 9.52 -10.66
C TRP A 483 17.08 8.85 -11.78
N LYS A 484 18.38 9.14 -11.86
CA LYS A 484 19.28 8.51 -12.83
C LYS A 484 19.31 6.98 -12.68
N ALA A 485 19.34 6.47 -11.45
CA ALA A 485 19.33 5.03 -11.18
C ALA A 485 18.02 4.37 -11.67
N ILE A 486 16.86 4.97 -11.36
CA ILE A 486 15.54 4.48 -11.78
C ILE A 486 15.45 4.47 -13.31
N ARG A 487 15.85 5.56 -13.99
CA ARG A 487 15.83 5.66 -15.45
C ARG A 487 16.77 4.65 -16.10
N THR A 488 17.95 4.47 -15.57
CA THR A 488 18.91 3.46 -16.04
C THR A 488 18.30 2.05 -15.97
N ARG A 489 17.70 1.70 -14.83
CA ARG A 489 17.00 0.42 -14.66
C ARG A 489 15.84 0.28 -15.64
N ALA A 490 15.09 1.35 -15.90
CA ALA A 490 14.00 1.39 -16.87
C ALA A 490 14.49 1.30 -18.33
N GLY A 491 15.80 1.37 -18.59
CA GLY A 491 16.38 1.39 -19.93
C GLY A 491 16.18 2.71 -20.66
N VAL A 492 15.90 3.78 -19.92
CA VAL A 492 15.72 5.14 -20.43
C VAL A 492 17.01 5.93 -20.24
N ASP A 493 17.31 6.83 -21.16
CA ASP A 493 18.45 7.77 -21.04
C ASP A 493 18.43 8.44 -19.65
N PRO A 494 19.51 8.33 -18.86
CA PRO A 494 19.57 8.87 -17.50
C PRO A 494 19.56 10.41 -17.43
N ASP A 495 19.78 11.10 -18.56
CA ASP A 495 19.71 12.56 -18.62
C ASP A 495 18.26 13.04 -18.67
N PHE A 496 17.70 13.28 -17.49
CA PHE A 496 16.33 13.80 -17.35
C PHE A 496 16.18 15.25 -17.84
N ASN A 497 17.25 16.06 -17.91
CA ASN A 497 17.18 17.41 -18.44
C ASN A 497 16.81 17.42 -19.93
N LYS A 498 17.21 16.39 -20.65
CA LYS A 498 16.82 16.16 -22.04
C LYS A 498 15.30 15.96 -22.16
N THR A 499 14.71 15.20 -21.25
CA THR A 499 13.26 15.00 -21.17
C THR A 499 12.55 16.31 -20.84
N ILE A 500 12.99 17.01 -19.79
CA ILE A 500 12.41 18.28 -19.35
C ILE A 500 12.40 19.30 -20.50
N ALA A 501 13.51 19.42 -21.23
CA ALA A 501 13.63 20.34 -22.38
C ALA A 501 12.71 19.98 -23.55
N ALA A 502 12.38 18.69 -23.71
CA ALA A 502 11.55 18.20 -24.82
C ALA A 502 10.06 18.08 -24.45
N THR A 503 9.69 18.21 -23.18
CA THR A 503 8.30 18.05 -22.73
C THR A 503 7.45 19.25 -23.10
N ASP A 504 6.37 18.98 -23.82
CA ASP A 504 5.33 19.94 -24.17
C ASP A 504 4.03 19.58 -23.41
N TYR A 505 3.79 20.27 -22.31
CA TYR A 505 2.63 20.00 -21.44
C TYR A 505 1.27 20.14 -22.16
N THR A 506 1.20 20.81 -23.31
CA THR A 506 -0.04 20.90 -24.10
C THR A 506 -0.36 19.59 -24.83
N LYS A 507 0.62 18.70 -24.93
CA LYS A 507 0.49 17.37 -25.54
C LYS A 507 0.39 16.24 -24.52
N GLU A 508 0.51 16.56 -23.24
CA GLU A 508 0.35 15.58 -22.15
C GLU A 508 -1.13 15.43 -21.81
N ASP A 509 -1.71 14.29 -22.19
CA ASP A 509 -3.15 14.03 -22.01
C ASP A 509 -3.57 13.88 -20.55
N ASP A 510 -2.69 13.33 -19.71
CA ASP A 510 -2.96 13.10 -18.29
C ASP A 510 -3.23 14.39 -17.49
N TRP A 511 -2.85 15.53 -18.05
CA TRP A 511 -3.05 16.81 -17.41
C TRP A 511 -4.36 17.48 -17.84
N ALA A 512 -5.15 16.77 -18.61
CA ALA A 512 -6.46 17.25 -19.03
C ALA A 512 -7.47 17.08 -17.89
N ILE A 513 -7.89 18.16 -17.29
CA ILE A 513 -9.06 18.19 -16.42
C ILE A 513 -10.30 18.17 -17.35
N TYR A 514 -11.10 17.13 -17.27
CA TYR A 514 -12.38 17.06 -17.98
C TYR A 514 -13.47 17.66 -17.10
N SER A 515 -14.10 18.71 -17.58
CA SER A 515 -15.27 19.30 -16.96
C SER A 515 -16.48 19.02 -17.85
N ALA A 516 -17.35 18.11 -17.42
CA ALA A 516 -18.69 17.89 -18.00
C ALA A 516 -18.76 17.97 -19.53
N GLY A 517 -17.92 17.23 -20.23
CA GLY A 517 -17.93 17.15 -21.69
C GLY A 517 -17.33 18.36 -22.44
N GLN A 518 -16.73 19.29 -21.71
CA GLN A 518 -15.98 20.38 -22.31
C GLN A 518 -14.49 20.05 -22.35
N PRO A 519 -13.80 20.32 -23.46
CA PRO A 519 -12.34 20.20 -23.50
C PRO A 519 -11.73 21.19 -22.51
N VAL A 520 -10.81 20.72 -21.68
CA VAL A 520 -10.16 21.56 -20.68
C VAL A 520 -9.09 22.42 -21.33
N ASP A 521 -9.10 23.69 -20.94
CA ASP A 521 -8.00 24.58 -21.27
C ASP A 521 -6.75 24.18 -20.48
N LYS A 522 -5.84 23.47 -21.13
CA LYS A 522 -4.56 23.02 -20.55
C LYS A 522 -3.70 24.20 -20.05
N THR A 523 -3.89 25.38 -20.61
CA THR A 523 -3.22 26.60 -20.15
C THR A 523 -3.75 27.02 -18.78
N LEU A 524 -5.07 26.91 -18.58
CA LEU A 524 -5.71 27.20 -17.31
C LEU A 524 -5.25 26.20 -16.22
N TYR A 525 -5.11 24.93 -16.57
CA TYR A 525 -4.62 23.92 -15.64
C TYR A 525 -3.25 24.29 -15.08
N LYS A 526 -2.28 24.62 -15.93
CA LYS A 526 -0.95 25.04 -15.51
C LYS A 526 -0.99 26.26 -14.59
N SER A 527 -1.83 27.25 -14.89
CA SER A 527 -1.94 28.47 -14.08
C SER A 527 -2.57 28.21 -12.70
N VAL A 528 -3.52 27.28 -12.61
CA VAL A 528 -4.24 26.96 -11.38
C VAL A 528 -3.40 26.04 -10.46
N VAL A 529 -2.75 25.03 -11.02
CA VAL A 529 -2.02 24.03 -10.23
C VAL A 529 -0.56 24.43 -9.99
N ASN A 530 -0.06 25.41 -10.75
CA ASN A 530 1.32 25.92 -10.67
C ASN A 530 2.37 24.80 -10.66
N VAL A 531 2.13 23.76 -11.45
CA VAL A 531 3.04 22.60 -11.57
C VAL A 531 3.98 22.87 -12.72
N ASP A 532 5.27 22.78 -12.51
CA ASP A 532 6.23 22.85 -13.59
C ASP A 532 6.47 21.48 -14.24
N VAL A 533 7.13 21.52 -15.41
CA VAL A 533 7.38 20.32 -16.21
C VAL A 533 8.24 19.29 -15.47
N SER A 534 9.19 19.76 -14.64
CA SER A 534 10.08 18.86 -13.90
C SER A 534 9.32 18.05 -12.84
N SER A 535 8.44 18.70 -12.10
CA SER A 535 7.58 18.03 -11.09
C SER A 535 6.69 16.98 -11.73
N LEU A 536 6.06 17.33 -12.85
CA LEU A 536 5.12 16.44 -13.53
C LEU A 536 5.82 15.25 -14.17
N GLN A 537 6.96 15.47 -14.79
CA GLN A 537 7.74 14.38 -15.37
C GLN A 537 8.20 13.40 -14.28
N MET A 538 8.62 13.93 -13.13
CA MET A 538 8.99 13.12 -11.98
C MET A 538 7.80 12.36 -11.44
N ALA A 539 6.64 12.99 -11.30
CA ALA A 539 5.41 12.34 -10.86
C ALA A 539 4.96 11.22 -11.81
N CYS A 540 5.02 11.44 -13.13
CA CYS A 540 4.73 10.40 -14.12
C CYS A 540 5.68 9.21 -14.00
N GLU A 541 6.95 9.44 -13.74
CA GLU A 541 7.94 8.38 -13.53
C GLU A 541 7.78 7.68 -12.15
N CYS A 542 7.18 8.38 -11.17
CA CYS A 542 6.90 7.85 -9.84
C CYS A 542 5.64 6.98 -9.76
N GLY A 543 4.65 7.24 -10.61
CA GLY A 543 3.33 6.58 -10.56
C GLY A 543 3.34 5.09 -10.92
N ILE A 544 4.49 4.46 -10.98
CA ILE A 544 4.67 3.06 -11.33
C ILE A 544 5.39 2.35 -10.18
#